data_0ea7314a7931b0bfa88a7617ce53bbb4
#
_entry.id   0ea7314a7931b0bfa88a7617ce53bbb4
#
_cell.length_a   1.000
_cell.length_b   1.000
_cell.length_c   1.000
_cell.angle_alpha   90.00
_cell.angle_beta   90.00
_cell.angle_gamma   90.00
#
_symmetry.space_group_name_H-M   'P 1'
#
loop_
_entity.id
_entity.type
_entity.pdbx_description
1 polymer ?
#
loop_
_entity_poly.entity_id
_entity_poly.type
_entity_poly.pdbx_seq_one_letter_code
_entity_poly.pdbx_strand_id
1 'polypeptide(L)'
;MATIKCIGVLTSGGDAPGMNAAIRSVTRTAIYHGIRVKGIYRGYKGLITGEIEDFETQHVSNIIQRGGTILKTARCPEFRTPEGRTQAYETMRAHGIDALVVIGGDGSLSGAREFAEEFDIPIVGLPGTIDNDLYGTDLTIGYDTALNTIVSAVDKIRDTASSHDRLFFVEVMGREAGFLALNGAIASGAEAAIIPEFAFEKDQLAETIENGFRKTKNSSIVLVSESESTGGAMKVAERVEKEYPQFDVRVVILGHIQRGGSPSAQDRIIASRMGVAAIEALLEGQRNVMIGIVNDALVYVPFSKAIKKNKPIDADLVEALRILSI
;
A
#
# COMPACT_ATOMS: atom_id res chain seq x y z
N MET A 1 -15.42 -14.95 27.01
CA MET A 1 -14.32 -14.24 26.30
C MET A 1 -13.59 -13.35 27.30
N ALA A 2 -12.27 -13.31 27.29
CA ALA A 2 -11.52 -12.37 28.14
C ALA A 2 -11.85 -10.93 27.71
N THR A 3 -12.12 -10.06 28.68
CA THR A 3 -12.43 -8.66 28.39
C THR A 3 -11.16 -7.94 27.99
N ILE A 4 -11.10 -7.38 26.79
CA ILE A 4 -9.98 -6.56 26.31
C ILE A 4 -9.98 -5.24 27.09
N LYS A 5 -8.91 -4.95 27.82
CA LYS A 5 -8.74 -3.73 28.64
C LYS A 5 -7.65 -2.82 28.09
N CYS A 6 -6.74 -3.36 27.27
CA CYS A 6 -5.62 -2.62 26.71
C CYS A 6 -5.28 -3.19 25.32
N ILE A 7 -5.15 -2.32 24.34
CA ILE A 7 -4.68 -2.67 23.00
C ILE A 7 -3.32 -2.05 22.71
N GLY A 8 -2.51 -2.76 21.92
CA GLY A 8 -1.34 -2.20 21.26
C GLY A 8 -1.66 -1.82 19.82
N VAL A 9 -1.20 -0.67 19.37
CA VAL A 9 -1.26 -0.27 17.96
C VAL A 9 0.15 -0.08 17.42
N LEU A 10 0.42 -0.67 16.25
CA LEU A 10 1.71 -0.55 15.56
C LEU A 10 1.53 -0.37 14.06
N THR A 11 2.53 0.26 13.44
CA THR A 11 2.71 0.30 11.99
C THR A 11 3.93 -0.51 11.60
N SER A 12 3.85 -1.29 10.53
CA SER A 12 4.94 -2.17 10.08
C SER A 12 5.03 -2.21 8.56
N GLY A 13 6.22 -2.49 8.05
CA GLY A 13 6.49 -2.50 6.61
C GLY A 13 6.83 -1.12 6.06
N GLY A 14 6.52 -0.87 4.80
CA GLY A 14 6.65 0.47 4.20
C GLY A 14 5.59 1.42 4.73
N ASP A 15 5.94 2.67 4.91
CA ASP A 15 4.97 3.69 5.25
C ASP A 15 4.03 4.01 4.07
N ALA A 16 2.82 4.44 4.41
CA ALA A 16 1.80 4.82 3.45
C ALA A 16 1.02 6.04 3.97
N PRO A 17 0.69 7.01 3.09
CA PRO A 17 -0.13 8.15 3.48
C PRO A 17 -1.49 7.70 4.00
N GLY A 18 -1.89 8.14 5.20
CA GLY A 18 -3.11 7.67 5.86
C GLY A 18 -2.88 6.76 7.06
N MET A 19 -1.68 6.21 7.26
CA MET A 19 -1.37 5.43 8.46
C MET A 19 -1.62 6.23 9.74
N ASN A 20 -1.32 7.52 9.78
CA ASN A 20 -1.61 8.38 10.91
C ASN A 20 -3.12 8.58 11.14
N ALA A 21 -3.92 8.63 10.10
CA ALA A 21 -5.38 8.66 10.23
C ALA A 21 -5.92 7.36 10.84
N ALA A 22 -5.36 6.22 10.46
CA ALA A 22 -5.69 4.91 11.04
C ALA A 22 -5.29 4.83 12.52
N ILE A 23 -4.05 5.21 12.89
CA ILE A 23 -3.57 5.26 14.28
C ILE A 23 -4.53 6.14 15.12
N ARG A 24 -4.88 7.32 14.59
CA ARG A 24 -5.79 8.25 15.26
C ARG A 24 -7.17 7.63 15.49
N SER A 25 -7.72 6.99 14.49
CA SER A 25 -9.03 6.36 14.55
C SER A 25 -9.04 5.21 15.56
N VAL A 26 -8.11 4.28 15.48
CA VAL A 26 -7.93 3.17 16.41
C VAL A 26 -7.83 3.69 17.86
N THR A 27 -6.95 4.66 18.09
CA THR A 27 -6.72 5.21 19.45
C THR A 27 -7.97 5.86 20.01
N ARG A 28 -8.63 6.72 19.23
CA ARG A 28 -9.82 7.43 19.71
C ARG A 28 -11.01 6.51 19.94
N THR A 29 -11.21 5.53 19.08
CA THR A 29 -12.29 4.55 19.23
C THR A 29 -12.06 3.66 20.45
N ALA A 30 -10.84 3.20 20.69
CA ALA A 30 -10.52 2.41 21.89
C ALA A 30 -10.78 3.21 23.18
N ILE A 31 -10.31 4.46 23.23
CA ILE A 31 -10.55 5.35 24.39
C ILE A 31 -12.04 5.62 24.58
N TYR A 32 -12.81 5.82 23.50
CA TYR A 32 -14.27 5.98 23.56
C TYR A 32 -14.96 4.80 24.24
N HIS A 33 -14.46 3.58 24.04
CA HIS A 33 -14.96 2.35 24.67
C HIS A 33 -14.30 2.06 26.04
N GLY A 34 -13.51 2.98 26.60
CA GLY A 34 -12.84 2.80 27.89
C GLY A 34 -11.65 1.83 27.86
N ILE A 35 -11.10 1.55 26.67
CA ILE A 35 -9.94 0.67 26.48
C ILE A 35 -8.68 1.52 26.47
N ARG A 36 -7.66 1.09 27.24
CA ARG A 36 -6.34 1.73 27.22
C ARG A 36 -5.63 1.42 25.89
N VAL A 37 -4.80 2.35 25.43
CA VAL A 37 -4.05 2.20 24.19
C VAL A 37 -2.56 2.37 24.45
N LYS A 38 -1.78 1.48 23.89
CA LYS A 38 -0.32 1.53 23.85
C LYS A 38 0.14 1.73 22.39
N GLY A 39 0.86 2.82 22.13
CA GLY A 39 1.56 3.02 20.87
C GLY A 39 2.88 2.26 20.87
N ILE A 40 3.08 1.39 19.89
CA ILE A 40 4.29 0.58 19.75
C ILE A 40 5.11 1.19 18.61
N TYR A 41 6.25 1.78 18.92
CA TYR A 41 7.13 2.42 17.96
C TYR A 41 7.94 1.38 17.18
N ARG A 42 8.25 1.68 15.91
CA ARG A 42 9.06 0.82 15.02
C ARG A 42 8.51 -0.58 14.81
N GLY A 43 7.20 -0.74 14.92
CA GLY A 43 6.49 -1.98 14.62
C GLY A 43 6.93 -3.17 15.47
N TYR A 44 7.16 -4.31 14.85
CA TYR A 44 7.56 -5.55 15.55
C TYR A 44 8.90 -5.42 16.27
N LYS A 45 9.83 -4.59 15.77
CA LYS A 45 11.08 -4.34 16.48
C LYS A 45 10.84 -3.71 17.85
N GLY A 46 10.03 -2.66 17.89
CA GLY A 46 9.68 -2.01 19.15
C GLY A 46 8.84 -2.90 20.09
N LEU A 47 8.06 -3.82 19.54
CA LEU A 47 7.35 -4.82 20.33
C LEU A 47 8.34 -5.78 21.02
N ILE A 48 9.46 -6.15 20.36
CA ILE A 48 10.53 -6.96 20.94
C ILE A 48 11.32 -6.14 21.99
N THR A 49 11.70 -4.90 21.65
CA THR A 49 12.60 -4.07 22.47
C THR A 49 11.90 -3.27 23.58
N GLY A 50 10.54 -3.28 23.61
CA GLY A 50 9.77 -2.54 24.61
C GLY A 50 9.65 -1.03 24.32
N GLU A 51 9.78 -0.59 23.07
CA GLU A 51 9.55 0.81 22.67
C GLU A 51 8.04 1.10 22.64
N ILE A 52 7.40 1.12 23.81
CA ILE A 52 5.95 1.16 24.01
C ILE A 52 5.59 2.31 24.96
N GLU A 53 4.63 3.13 24.53
CA GLU A 53 4.14 4.28 25.31
C GLU A 53 2.62 4.25 25.47
N ASP A 54 2.12 4.79 26.58
CA ASP A 54 0.69 5.01 26.78
C ASP A 54 0.18 6.10 25.85
N PHE A 55 -0.87 5.80 25.10
CA PHE A 55 -1.50 6.75 24.18
C PHE A 55 -2.81 7.28 24.73
N GLU A 56 -2.91 8.60 24.74
CA GLU A 56 -4.11 9.36 25.02
C GLU A 56 -4.54 10.14 23.77
N THR A 57 -5.71 10.79 23.83
CA THR A 57 -6.27 11.54 22.69
C THR A 57 -5.34 12.66 22.18
N GLN A 58 -4.51 13.22 23.05
CA GLN A 58 -3.55 14.28 22.71
C GLN A 58 -2.40 13.76 21.83
N HIS A 59 -1.93 12.52 22.02
CA HIS A 59 -0.86 11.91 21.22
C HIS A 59 -1.24 11.74 19.75
N VAL A 60 -2.54 11.66 19.47
CA VAL A 60 -3.08 11.52 18.12
C VAL A 60 -3.81 12.77 17.61
N SER A 61 -3.60 13.90 18.26
CA SER A 61 -4.15 15.19 17.82
C SER A 61 -3.33 15.75 16.66
N ASN A 62 -4.00 16.37 15.68
CA ASN A 62 -3.36 17.03 14.52
C ASN A 62 -2.43 16.14 13.70
N ILE A 63 -2.73 14.85 13.59
CA ILE A 63 -1.95 13.90 12.77
C ILE A 63 -2.67 13.37 11.53
N ILE A 64 -3.98 13.58 11.40
CA ILE A 64 -4.79 13.02 10.30
C ILE A 64 -4.30 13.47 8.92
N GLN A 65 -3.76 14.68 8.81
CA GLN A 65 -3.24 15.25 7.58
C GLN A 65 -1.76 14.93 7.32
N ARG A 66 -1.07 14.31 8.27
CA ARG A 66 0.38 14.04 8.19
C ARG A 66 0.63 12.75 7.41
N GLY A 67 1.53 12.82 6.43
CA GLY A 67 2.08 11.63 5.77
C GLY A 67 3.02 10.84 6.69
N GLY A 68 3.48 9.69 6.19
CA GLY A 68 4.28 8.76 6.97
C GLY A 68 3.52 8.19 8.17
N THR A 69 4.24 7.83 9.23
CA THR A 69 3.66 7.31 10.48
C THR A 69 4.38 7.85 11.71
N ILE A 70 3.61 8.33 12.68
CA ILE A 70 4.16 8.81 13.98
C ILE A 70 4.80 7.67 14.78
N LEU A 71 4.32 6.45 14.61
CA LEU A 71 4.87 5.26 15.29
C LEU A 71 6.15 4.74 14.64
N LYS A 72 6.54 5.30 13.47
CA LYS A 72 7.68 4.82 12.69
C LYS A 72 7.55 3.35 12.28
N THR A 73 8.41 2.90 11.41
CA THR A 73 8.54 1.49 11.02
C THR A 73 10.00 1.07 11.06
N ALA A 74 10.26 -0.23 11.21
CA ALA A 74 11.58 -0.81 11.06
C ALA A 74 11.49 -2.22 10.48
N ARG A 75 12.51 -2.62 9.71
CA ARG A 75 12.69 -4.03 9.37
C ARG A 75 13.05 -4.79 10.64
N CYS A 76 12.43 -5.95 10.87
CA CYS A 76 12.67 -6.78 12.04
C CYS A 76 12.83 -8.25 11.62
N PRO A 77 14.03 -8.66 11.17
CA PRO A 77 14.29 -10.05 10.83
C PRO A 77 14.09 -10.98 12.03
N GLU A 78 14.36 -10.49 13.23
CA GLU A 78 14.24 -11.23 14.49
C GLU A 78 12.79 -11.72 14.73
N PHE A 79 11.79 -10.95 14.34
CA PHE A 79 10.38 -11.34 14.48
C PHE A 79 9.98 -12.53 13.60
N ARG A 80 10.80 -12.88 12.59
CA ARG A 80 10.59 -14.07 11.76
C ARG A 80 10.98 -15.36 12.48
N THR A 81 11.70 -15.26 13.59
CA THR A 81 12.12 -16.41 14.40
C THR A 81 11.15 -16.66 15.56
N PRO A 82 10.95 -17.91 16.00
CA PRO A 82 10.14 -18.22 17.18
C PRO A 82 10.63 -17.50 18.44
N GLU A 83 11.95 -17.38 18.62
CA GLU A 83 12.58 -16.72 19.77
C GLU A 83 12.21 -15.23 19.82
N GLY A 84 12.30 -14.54 18.68
CA GLY A 84 11.94 -13.13 18.60
C GLY A 84 10.44 -12.90 18.84
N ARG A 85 9.58 -13.78 18.35
CA ARG A 85 8.14 -13.72 18.64
C ARG A 85 7.83 -14.03 20.11
N THR A 86 8.53 -14.98 20.72
CA THR A 86 8.41 -15.23 22.17
C THR A 86 8.76 -14.00 22.98
N GLN A 87 9.88 -13.34 22.67
CA GLN A 87 10.27 -12.10 23.33
C GLN A 87 9.24 -10.98 23.13
N ALA A 88 8.69 -10.84 21.92
CA ALA A 88 7.63 -9.89 21.64
C ALA A 88 6.36 -10.18 22.48
N TYR A 89 6.00 -11.45 22.64
CA TYR A 89 4.88 -11.86 23.48
C TYR A 89 5.11 -11.54 24.96
N GLU A 90 6.28 -11.86 25.51
CA GLU A 90 6.65 -11.54 26.88
C GLU A 90 6.60 -10.04 27.15
N THR A 91 7.14 -9.23 26.22
CA THR A 91 7.09 -7.79 26.29
C THR A 91 5.65 -7.25 26.25
N MET A 92 4.84 -7.79 25.32
CA MET A 92 3.41 -7.45 25.23
C MET A 92 2.69 -7.72 26.55
N ARG A 93 2.91 -8.90 27.14
CA ARG A 93 2.31 -9.29 28.43
C ARG A 93 2.79 -8.42 29.60
N ALA A 94 4.09 -8.10 29.65
CA ALA A 94 4.65 -7.22 30.67
C ALA A 94 4.03 -5.81 30.62
N HIS A 95 3.67 -5.32 29.44
CA HIS A 95 2.96 -4.03 29.26
C HIS A 95 1.43 -4.13 29.43
N GLY A 96 0.89 -5.31 29.73
CA GLY A 96 -0.53 -5.54 29.94
C GLY A 96 -1.39 -5.30 28.69
N ILE A 97 -0.85 -5.61 27.52
CA ILE A 97 -1.57 -5.54 26.23
C ILE A 97 -2.31 -6.84 26.02
N ASP A 98 -3.61 -6.77 25.75
CA ASP A 98 -4.50 -7.91 25.57
C ASP A 98 -4.70 -8.26 24.08
N ALA A 99 -4.63 -7.28 23.19
CA ALA A 99 -4.85 -7.43 21.76
C ALA A 99 -4.01 -6.44 20.95
N LEU A 100 -3.82 -6.70 19.65
CA LEU A 100 -3.06 -5.82 18.76
C LEU A 100 -3.90 -5.35 17.57
N VAL A 101 -3.66 -4.10 17.16
CA VAL A 101 -4.02 -3.59 15.84
C VAL A 101 -2.74 -3.35 15.04
N VAL A 102 -2.60 -4.06 13.93
CA VAL A 102 -1.42 -4.01 13.05
C VAL A 102 -1.78 -3.30 11.76
N ILE A 103 -1.11 -2.18 11.48
CA ILE A 103 -1.31 -1.39 10.26
C ILE A 103 -0.13 -1.63 9.32
N GLY A 104 -0.36 -2.26 8.18
CA GLY A 104 0.71 -2.56 7.23
C GLY A 104 0.29 -3.42 6.05
N GLY A 105 1.23 -3.76 5.18
CA GLY A 105 1.04 -4.59 4.00
C GLY A 105 1.15 -6.09 4.28
N ASP A 106 1.25 -6.88 3.21
CA ASP A 106 1.26 -8.36 3.21
C ASP A 106 2.24 -8.95 4.23
N GLY A 107 3.50 -8.54 4.22
CA GLY A 107 4.50 -9.06 5.15
C GLY A 107 4.20 -8.76 6.62
N SER A 108 3.55 -7.62 6.91
CA SER A 108 3.14 -7.25 8.27
C SER A 108 1.97 -8.08 8.76
N LEU A 109 0.99 -8.34 7.89
CA LEU A 109 -0.16 -9.19 8.19
C LEU A 109 0.23 -10.68 8.28
N SER A 110 1.23 -11.10 7.50
CA SER A 110 1.82 -12.44 7.61
C SER A 110 2.45 -12.64 9.00
N GLY A 111 3.25 -11.69 9.47
CA GLY A 111 3.81 -11.73 10.81
C GLY A 111 2.73 -11.67 11.90
N ALA A 112 1.68 -10.86 11.71
CA ALA A 112 0.53 -10.79 12.62
C ALA A 112 -0.18 -12.15 12.73
N ARG A 113 -0.38 -12.85 11.60
CA ARG A 113 -0.99 -14.18 11.58
C ARG A 113 -0.16 -15.19 12.36
N GLU A 114 1.13 -15.30 12.05
CA GLU A 114 2.02 -16.25 12.74
C GLU A 114 2.02 -15.99 14.25
N PHE A 115 2.11 -14.73 14.66
CA PHE A 115 2.10 -14.34 16.06
C PHE A 115 0.78 -14.66 16.76
N ALA A 116 -0.34 -14.42 16.06
CA ALA A 116 -1.67 -14.75 16.60
C ALA A 116 -1.91 -16.25 16.76
N GLU A 117 -1.46 -17.06 15.79
CA GLU A 117 -1.59 -18.53 15.81
C GLU A 117 -0.70 -19.16 16.90
N GLU A 118 0.51 -18.60 17.12
CA GLU A 118 1.49 -19.15 18.06
C GLU A 118 1.13 -18.87 19.53
N PHE A 119 0.55 -17.71 19.83
CA PHE A 119 0.28 -17.26 21.21
C PHE A 119 -1.20 -17.04 21.54
N ASP A 120 -2.11 -17.41 20.64
CA ASP A 120 -3.57 -17.22 20.78
C ASP A 120 -3.98 -15.77 21.13
N ILE A 121 -3.35 -14.77 20.48
CA ILE A 121 -3.59 -13.35 20.70
C ILE A 121 -4.63 -12.83 19.71
N PRO A 122 -5.65 -12.06 20.16
CA PRO A 122 -6.53 -11.35 19.25
C PRO A 122 -5.76 -10.27 18.47
N ILE A 123 -5.71 -10.39 17.14
CA ILE A 123 -5.09 -9.39 16.28
C ILE A 123 -6.05 -9.00 15.17
N VAL A 124 -6.17 -7.69 14.91
CA VAL A 124 -6.86 -7.13 13.76
C VAL A 124 -5.87 -6.34 12.90
N GLY A 125 -5.91 -6.57 11.59
CA GLY A 125 -5.06 -5.92 10.62
C GLY A 125 -5.78 -4.80 9.87
N LEU A 126 -5.06 -3.72 9.56
CA LEU A 126 -5.48 -2.68 8.63
C LEU A 126 -4.54 -2.66 7.43
N PRO A 127 -5.06 -2.66 6.19
CA PRO A 127 -4.24 -2.74 4.97
C PRO A 127 -3.56 -1.39 4.68
N GLY A 128 -2.40 -1.16 5.28
CA GLY A 128 -1.58 0.04 5.11
C GLY A 128 -0.45 -0.20 4.10
N THR A 129 -0.73 0.01 2.82
CA THR A 129 0.23 -0.11 1.71
C THR A 129 -0.25 0.66 0.50
N ILE A 130 0.68 1.23 -0.28
CA ILE A 130 0.37 1.88 -1.55
C ILE A 130 0.20 0.89 -2.72
N ASP A 131 0.62 -0.36 -2.56
CA ASP A 131 0.71 -1.35 -3.64
C ASP A 131 -0.68 -1.89 -4.05
N ASN A 132 -1.67 -1.77 -3.17
CA ASN A 132 -3.08 -2.23 -3.34
C ASN A 132 -3.22 -3.72 -3.68
N ASP A 133 -2.28 -4.54 -3.22
CA ASP A 133 -2.09 -5.94 -3.58
C ASP A 133 -2.76 -6.95 -2.63
N LEU A 134 -3.37 -6.48 -1.53
CA LEU A 134 -4.01 -7.34 -0.54
C LEU A 134 -5.38 -7.83 -1.00
N TYR A 135 -5.57 -9.15 -0.92
CA TYR A 135 -6.84 -9.78 -1.29
C TYR A 135 -7.96 -9.46 -0.29
N GLY A 136 -9.17 -9.23 -0.79
CA GLY A 136 -10.37 -8.99 0.03
C GLY A 136 -10.58 -7.54 0.42
N THR A 137 -9.89 -6.61 -0.24
CA THR A 137 -10.19 -5.19 -0.15
C THR A 137 -10.05 -4.54 -1.53
N ASP A 138 -10.94 -3.62 -1.86
CA ASP A 138 -10.85 -2.85 -3.11
C ASP A 138 -9.73 -1.80 -3.01
N LEU A 139 -9.58 -1.19 -1.84
CA LEU A 139 -8.62 -0.13 -1.58
C LEU A 139 -7.79 -0.43 -0.32
N THR A 140 -6.50 -0.12 -0.41
CA THR A 140 -5.58 -0.08 0.74
C THR A 140 -5.29 1.37 1.13
N ILE A 141 -4.98 1.60 2.41
CA ILE A 141 -4.64 2.93 2.94
C ILE A 141 -3.32 3.39 2.32
N GLY A 142 -3.37 4.54 1.63
CA GLY A 142 -2.23 5.15 0.97
C GLY A 142 -2.21 5.00 -0.56
N TYR A 143 -3.00 4.09 -1.10
CA TYR A 143 -3.06 3.84 -2.54
C TYR A 143 -3.57 5.05 -3.33
N ASP A 144 -4.69 5.66 -2.91
CA ASP A 144 -5.28 6.81 -3.60
C ASP A 144 -4.32 8.02 -3.61
N THR A 145 -3.62 8.26 -2.51
CA THR A 145 -2.61 9.34 -2.44
C THR A 145 -1.43 9.07 -3.38
N ALA A 146 -0.94 7.83 -3.43
CA ALA A 146 0.13 7.45 -4.34
C ALA A 146 -0.30 7.62 -5.81
N LEU A 147 -1.53 7.22 -6.14
CA LEU A 147 -2.11 7.38 -7.47
C LEU A 147 -2.20 8.86 -7.87
N ASN A 148 -2.68 9.73 -6.97
CA ASN A 148 -2.73 11.18 -7.21
C ASN A 148 -1.31 11.79 -7.41
N THR A 149 -0.30 11.27 -6.70
CA THR A 149 1.10 11.68 -6.89
C THR A 149 1.59 11.30 -8.29
N ILE A 150 1.28 10.08 -8.75
CA ILE A 150 1.62 9.60 -10.10
C ILE A 150 0.96 10.51 -11.16
N VAL A 151 -0.35 10.73 -11.06
CA VAL A 151 -1.10 11.58 -12.00
C VAL A 151 -0.49 12.98 -12.07
N SER A 152 -0.26 13.63 -10.92
CA SER A 152 0.37 14.94 -10.87
C SER A 152 1.78 14.99 -11.48
N ALA A 153 2.55 13.90 -11.37
CA ALA A 153 3.87 13.81 -11.98
C ALA A 153 3.78 13.62 -13.49
N VAL A 154 2.90 12.73 -13.96
CA VAL A 154 2.69 12.43 -15.37
C VAL A 154 2.16 13.65 -16.13
N ASP A 155 1.24 14.43 -15.54
CA ASP A 155 0.75 15.66 -16.13
C ASP A 155 1.90 16.65 -16.44
N LYS A 156 2.84 16.81 -15.49
CA LYS A 156 4.03 17.66 -15.69
C LYS A 156 4.99 17.10 -16.76
N ILE A 157 5.13 15.76 -16.82
CA ILE A 157 5.93 15.10 -17.85
C ILE A 157 5.29 15.29 -19.22
N ARG A 158 3.96 15.26 -19.31
CA ARG A 158 3.21 15.46 -20.55
C ARG A 158 3.46 16.84 -21.16
N ASP A 159 3.52 17.89 -20.35
CA ASP A 159 3.80 19.24 -20.82
C ASP A 159 5.18 19.32 -21.52
N THR A 160 6.20 18.67 -20.97
CA THR A 160 7.51 18.64 -21.60
C THR A 160 7.61 17.63 -22.74
N ALA A 161 6.92 16.49 -22.65
CA ALA A 161 6.90 15.48 -23.70
C ALA A 161 6.35 16.05 -25.01
N SER A 162 5.21 16.76 -24.93
CA SER A 162 4.57 17.39 -26.09
C SER A 162 5.42 18.49 -26.77
N SER A 163 6.38 19.05 -26.04
CA SER A 163 7.26 20.10 -26.58
C SER A 163 8.45 19.59 -27.40
N HIS A 164 8.73 18.27 -27.40
CA HIS A 164 9.97 17.70 -27.94
C HIS A 164 9.82 16.37 -28.66
N ASP A 165 8.63 15.92 -28.99
CA ASP A 165 8.37 14.63 -29.70
C ASP A 165 9.06 13.42 -29.03
N ARG A 166 8.91 13.25 -27.71
CA ARG A 166 9.63 12.27 -26.91
C ARG A 166 8.75 11.13 -26.44
N LEU A 167 9.37 9.94 -26.29
CA LEU A 167 8.79 8.78 -25.63
C LEU A 167 9.29 8.70 -24.19
N PHE A 168 8.39 8.82 -23.22
CA PHE A 168 8.70 8.70 -21.80
C PHE A 168 8.28 7.36 -21.23
N PHE A 169 9.20 6.67 -20.57
CA PHE A 169 8.91 5.58 -19.65
C PHE A 169 8.94 6.10 -18.23
N VAL A 170 7.81 6.03 -17.54
CA VAL A 170 7.66 6.53 -16.16
C VAL A 170 7.54 5.33 -15.23
N GLU A 171 8.59 5.09 -14.43
CA GLU A 171 8.57 4.01 -13.44
C GLU A 171 7.78 4.43 -12.21
N VAL A 172 6.86 3.55 -11.81
CA VAL A 172 6.04 3.69 -10.62
C VAL A 172 6.21 2.51 -9.68
N MET A 173 6.03 2.74 -8.39
CA MET A 173 6.07 1.70 -7.38
C MET A 173 4.93 0.67 -7.58
N GLY A 174 4.86 -0.34 -6.72
CA GLY A 174 3.86 -1.40 -6.79
C GLY A 174 4.46 -2.79 -6.61
N ARG A 175 5.78 -2.92 -6.62
CA ARG A 175 6.50 -4.21 -6.55
C ARG A 175 6.03 -5.16 -7.65
N GLU A 176 5.57 -6.38 -7.26
CA GLU A 176 5.03 -7.36 -8.19
C GLU A 176 3.51 -7.20 -8.40
N ALA A 177 2.99 -5.95 -8.28
CA ALA A 177 1.59 -5.62 -8.52
C ALA A 177 1.46 -4.38 -9.41
N GLY A 178 0.68 -4.49 -10.47
CA GLY A 178 0.53 -3.46 -11.50
C GLY A 178 -0.55 -2.42 -11.25
N PHE A 179 -1.20 -2.41 -10.07
CA PHE A 179 -2.34 -1.52 -9.81
C PHE A 179 -2.02 -0.03 -9.97
N LEU A 180 -0.86 0.43 -9.45
CA LEU A 180 -0.44 1.83 -9.58
C LEU A 180 -0.13 2.19 -11.05
N ALA A 181 0.55 1.30 -11.78
CA ALA A 181 0.88 1.54 -13.17
C ALA A 181 -0.37 1.57 -14.06
N LEU A 182 -1.26 0.58 -13.92
CA LEU A 182 -2.48 0.48 -14.72
C LEU A 182 -3.44 1.65 -14.46
N ASN A 183 -3.79 1.88 -13.19
CA ASN A 183 -4.73 2.95 -12.85
C ASN A 183 -4.10 4.34 -13.07
N GLY A 184 -2.79 4.48 -12.85
CA GLY A 184 -2.04 5.69 -13.16
C GLY A 184 -2.06 6.00 -14.66
N ALA A 185 -1.90 5.00 -15.52
CA ALA A 185 -1.97 5.16 -16.97
C ALA A 185 -3.37 5.61 -17.42
N ILE A 186 -4.42 4.95 -16.94
CA ILE A 186 -5.81 5.33 -17.24
C ILE A 186 -6.09 6.76 -16.78
N ALA A 187 -5.76 7.07 -15.53
CA ALA A 187 -6.09 8.35 -14.92
C ALA A 187 -5.31 9.54 -15.52
N SER A 188 -4.11 9.30 -16.04
CA SER A 188 -3.29 10.32 -16.69
C SER A 188 -3.41 10.34 -18.22
N GLY A 189 -4.17 9.41 -18.82
CA GLY A 189 -4.27 9.27 -20.28
C GLY A 189 -2.94 8.87 -20.92
N ALA A 190 -2.15 8.05 -20.26
CA ALA A 190 -0.95 7.47 -20.84
C ALA A 190 -1.30 6.42 -21.90
N GLU A 191 -0.41 6.20 -22.85
CA GLU A 191 -0.64 5.32 -23.99
C GLU A 191 -0.56 3.84 -23.63
N ALA A 192 0.18 3.48 -22.56
CA ALA A 192 0.27 2.09 -22.09
C ALA A 192 0.69 1.99 -20.62
N ALA A 193 0.48 0.80 -20.06
CA ALA A 193 1.05 0.36 -18.79
C ALA A 193 1.75 -0.99 -18.96
N ILE A 194 2.97 -1.09 -18.45
CA ILE A 194 3.74 -2.34 -18.37
C ILE A 194 3.65 -2.84 -16.95
N ILE A 195 2.97 -3.98 -16.77
CA ILE A 195 2.65 -4.53 -15.44
C ILE A 195 3.07 -6.00 -15.34
N PRO A 196 3.43 -6.50 -14.14
CA PRO A 196 3.94 -7.86 -13.98
C PRO A 196 2.90 -8.97 -14.24
N GLU A 197 1.62 -8.69 -14.07
CA GLU A 197 0.54 -9.66 -14.22
C GLU A 197 0.32 -10.13 -15.66
N PHE A 198 0.74 -9.35 -16.63
CA PHE A 198 0.65 -9.70 -18.04
C PHE A 198 2.06 -9.87 -18.59
N ALA A 199 2.36 -11.10 -19.04
CA ALA A 199 3.63 -11.37 -19.73
C ALA A 199 3.77 -10.39 -20.90
N PHE A 200 4.87 -9.66 -20.91
CA PHE A 200 5.14 -8.66 -21.91
C PHE A 200 5.46 -9.35 -23.24
N GLU A 201 4.46 -9.62 -24.05
CA GLU A 201 4.68 -10.10 -25.41
C GLU A 201 5.34 -8.98 -26.22
N LYS A 202 6.45 -9.36 -26.93
CA LYS A 202 7.25 -8.40 -27.72
C LYS A 202 6.40 -7.58 -28.68
N ASP A 203 5.34 -8.19 -29.18
CA ASP A 203 4.48 -7.61 -30.20
C ASP A 203 3.53 -6.52 -29.66
N GLN A 204 3.10 -6.60 -28.39
CA GLN A 204 2.22 -5.61 -27.80
C GLN A 204 2.90 -4.27 -27.52
N LEU A 205 4.17 -4.25 -27.09
CA LEU A 205 4.91 -2.98 -26.92
C LEU A 205 5.15 -2.33 -28.28
N ALA A 206 5.61 -3.14 -29.24
CA ALA A 206 5.84 -2.70 -30.61
C ALA A 206 4.57 -2.08 -31.20
N GLU A 207 3.46 -2.77 -31.08
CA GLU A 207 2.15 -2.30 -31.57
C GLU A 207 1.71 -1.02 -30.85
N THR A 208 1.88 -0.93 -29.54
CA THR A 208 1.52 0.27 -28.75
C THR A 208 2.39 1.46 -29.12
N ILE A 209 3.71 1.28 -29.23
CA ILE A 209 4.65 2.32 -29.63
C ILE A 209 4.37 2.76 -31.08
N GLU A 210 4.25 1.81 -32.02
CA GLU A 210 3.97 2.13 -33.40
C GLU A 210 2.61 2.81 -33.60
N ASN A 211 1.56 2.36 -32.93
CA ASN A 211 0.23 2.95 -33.02
C ASN A 211 0.18 4.34 -32.39
N GLY A 212 0.87 4.57 -31.24
CA GLY A 212 0.98 5.85 -30.59
C GLY A 212 1.66 6.91 -31.49
N PHE A 213 2.73 6.53 -32.20
CA PHE A 213 3.47 7.43 -33.09
C PHE A 213 2.87 7.56 -34.50
N ARG A 214 2.14 6.56 -35.01
CA ARG A 214 1.51 6.61 -36.36
C ARG A 214 0.35 7.62 -36.47
N LYS A 215 -0.26 8.05 -35.37
CA LYS A 215 -1.50 8.84 -35.34
C LYS A 215 -1.31 10.32 -35.02
N THR A 216 -0.23 10.96 -35.47
CA THR A 216 -0.01 12.40 -35.27
C THR A 216 0.25 12.84 -33.83
N LYS A 217 0.41 11.94 -32.88
CA LYS A 217 0.86 12.26 -31.54
C LYS A 217 2.40 12.33 -31.54
N ASN A 218 2.91 13.52 -31.26
CA ASN A 218 4.35 13.76 -31.24
C ASN A 218 5.01 13.31 -29.93
N SER A 219 4.25 12.80 -28.95
CA SER A 219 4.79 12.34 -27.67
C SER A 219 3.98 11.19 -27.13
N SER A 220 4.64 10.26 -26.44
CA SER A 220 4.00 9.13 -25.79
C SER A 220 4.54 8.93 -24.39
N ILE A 221 3.68 8.53 -23.47
CA ILE A 221 4.02 8.22 -22.08
C ILE A 221 3.57 6.80 -21.76
N VAL A 222 4.49 5.98 -21.28
CA VAL A 222 4.25 4.60 -20.86
C VAL A 222 4.58 4.47 -19.38
N LEU A 223 3.64 4.03 -18.56
CA LEU A 223 3.91 3.73 -17.17
C LEU A 223 4.47 2.32 -17.03
N VAL A 224 5.48 2.16 -16.18
CA VAL A 224 6.16 0.87 -15.96
C VAL A 224 6.16 0.58 -14.46
N SER A 225 5.64 -0.57 -14.05
CA SER A 225 5.75 -1.04 -12.66
C SER A 225 7.20 -1.38 -12.31
N GLU A 226 7.65 -0.99 -11.12
CA GLU A 226 8.93 -1.41 -10.55
C GLU A 226 8.90 -2.90 -10.18
N SER A 227 9.01 -3.82 -11.10
CA SER A 227 9.02 -5.25 -10.78
C SER A 227 10.27 -5.93 -11.29
N GLU A 228 10.66 -7.05 -10.67
CA GLU A 228 11.75 -7.87 -11.16
C GLU A 228 11.41 -8.49 -12.52
N SER A 229 10.15 -8.85 -12.74
CA SER A 229 9.65 -9.45 -13.96
C SER A 229 9.66 -8.49 -15.16
N THR A 230 9.31 -7.21 -14.94
CA THR A 230 9.40 -6.18 -15.99
C THR A 230 10.84 -5.70 -16.21
N GLY A 231 11.65 -5.76 -15.17
CA GLY A 231 13.01 -5.23 -15.13
C GLY A 231 13.09 -3.73 -14.95
N GLY A 232 11.93 -3.06 -14.72
CA GLY A 232 11.82 -1.60 -14.55
C GLY A 232 11.96 -0.81 -15.84
N ALA A 233 11.70 0.50 -15.73
CA ALA A 233 11.67 1.39 -16.90
C ALA A 233 13.01 1.52 -17.62
N MET A 234 14.14 1.39 -16.93
CA MET A 234 15.47 1.47 -17.57
C MET A 234 15.69 0.35 -18.58
N LYS A 235 15.40 -0.91 -18.19
CA LYS A 235 15.57 -2.05 -19.10
C LYS A 235 14.59 -2.02 -20.27
N VAL A 236 13.37 -1.55 -20.03
CA VAL A 236 12.39 -1.35 -21.10
C VAL A 236 12.89 -0.29 -22.08
N ALA A 237 13.39 0.84 -21.58
CA ALA A 237 13.93 1.91 -22.39
C ALA A 237 15.15 1.46 -23.25
N GLU A 238 16.13 0.80 -22.63
CA GLU A 238 17.31 0.24 -23.33
C GLU A 238 16.92 -0.69 -24.49
N ARG A 239 15.89 -1.51 -24.27
CA ARG A 239 15.38 -2.40 -25.31
C ARG A 239 14.73 -1.61 -26.44
N VAL A 240 13.90 -0.61 -26.13
CA VAL A 240 13.22 0.22 -27.13
C VAL A 240 14.20 1.06 -27.93
N GLU A 241 15.19 1.67 -27.30
CA GLU A 241 16.26 2.42 -27.98
C GLU A 241 17.04 1.53 -29.00
N LYS A 242 17.28 0.27 -28.64
CA LYS A 242 17.97 -0.67 -29.52
C LYS A 242 17.10 -1.14 -30.70
N GLU A 243 15.81 -1.42 -30.46
CA GLU A 243 14.89 -1.93 -31.48
C GLU A 243 14.32 -0.81 -32.34
N TYR A 244 14.20 0.43 -31.80
CA TYR A 244 13.57 1.61 -32.42
C TYR A 244 14.43 2.87 -32.26
N PRO A 245 15.61 2.95 -32.90
CA PRO A 245 16.57 4.05 -32.69
C PRO A 245 16.10 5.43 -33.18
N GLN A 246 14.96 5.48 -33.86
CA GLN A 246 14.33 6.74 -34.29
C GLN A 246 13.61 7.50 -33.17
N PHE A 247 13.35 6.88 -32.00
CA PHE A 247 12.66 7.52 -30.90
C PHE A 247 13.64 8.17 -29.91
N ASP A 248 13.36 9.41 -29.50
CA ASP A 248 14.06 10.06 -28.39
C ASP A 248 13.46 9.58 -27.05
N VAL A 249 14.03 8.51 -26.50
CA VAL A 249 13.54 7.86 -25.28
C VAL A 249 14.04 8.58 -24.03
N ARG A 250 13.16 8.74 -23.06
CA ARG A 250 13.45 9.29 -21.73
C ARG A 250 12.88 8.41 -20.64
N VAL A 251 13.60 8.31 -19.52
CA VAL A 251 13.14 7.57 -18.34
C VAL A 251 12.98 8.52 -17.17
N VAL A 252 11.87 8.37 -16.45
CA VAL A 252 11.63 9.05 -15.19
C VAL A 252 11.27 7.99 -14.14
N ILE A 253 12.01 7.94 -13.03
CA ILE A 253 11.73 7.04 -11.92
C ILE A 253 11.13 7.88 -10.79
N LEU A 254 9.83 7.69 -10.49
CA LEU A 254 9.15 8.46 -9.43
C LEU A 254 9.62 8.04 -8.03
N GLY A 255 9.87 6.76 -7.82
CA GLY A 255 10.40 6.24 -6.56
C GLY A 255 9.59 6.66 -5.33
N HIS A 256 10.30 6.97 -4.24
CA HIS A 256 9.73 7.19 -2.91
C HIS A 256 8.83 8.43 -2.74
N ILE A 257 8.75 9.35 -3.71
CA ILE A 257 7.79 10.46 -3.63
C ILE A 257 6.35 9.95 -3.56
N GLN A 258 6.09 8.75 -4.07
CA GLN A 258 4.79 8.09 -4.04
C GLN A 258 4.37 7.62 -2.64
N ARG A 259 5.31 7.47 -1.70
CA ARG A 259 5.03 7.09 -0.29
C ARG A 259 4.77 8.28 0.61
N GLY A 260 5.09 9.49 0.15
CA GLY A 260 5.02 10.70 0.94
C GLY A 260 3.79 11.55 0.66
N GLY A 261 3.74 12.68 1.35
CA GLY A 261 2.71 13.69 1.18
C GLY A 261 1.54 13.55 2.16
N SER A 262 0.70 14.55 2.15
CA SER A 262 -0.54 14.60 2.93
C SER A 262 -1.55 13.61 2.33
N PRO A 263 -2.15 12.70 3.14
CA PRO A 263 -3.11 11.75 2.61
C PRO A 263 -4.31 12.43 1.98
N SER A 264 -4.80 11.88 0.87
CA SER A 264 -6.01 12.33 0.19
C SER A 264 -7.23 12.25 1.12
N ALA A 265 -8.33 12.90 0.74
CA ALA A 265 -9.59 12.77 1.47
C ALA A 265 -10.05 11.30 1.54
N GLN A 266 -9.90 10.56 0.44
CA GLN A 266 -10.26 9.14 0.37
C GLN A 266 -9.45 8.30 1.37
N ASP A 267 -8.13 8.42 1.38
CA ASP A 267 -7.27 7.68 2.30
C ASP A 267 -7.57 8.02 3.77
N ARG A 268 -7.86 9.29 4.09
CA ARG A 268 -8.27 9.67 5.47
C ARG A 268 -9.60 9.03 5.87
N ILE A 269 -10.57 8.98 4.96
CA ILE A 269 -11.91 8.43 5.23
C ILE A 269 -11.81 6.92 5.42
N ILE A 270 -11.18 6.19 4.49
CA ILE A 270 -11.08 4.72 4.60
C ILE A 270 -10.25 4.32 5.82
N ALA A 271 -9.14 4.98 6.10
CA ALA A 271 -8.32 4.74 7.29
C ALA A 271 -9.12 4.98 8.58
N SER A 272 -9.95 6.02 8.61
CA SER A 272 -10.79 6.31 9.77
C SER A 272 -11.90 5.26 9.95
N ARG A 273 -12.59 4.88 8.87
CA ARG A 273 -13.62 3.82 8.90
C ARG A 273 -13.04 2.47 9.35
N MET A 274 -11.91 2.07 8.75
CA MET A 274 -11.23 0.81 9.10
C MET A 274 -10.75 0.81 10.56
N GLY A 275 -10.24 1.95 11.06
CA GLY A 275 -9.75 2.04 12.43
C GLY A 275 -10.87 1.95 13.47
N VAL A 276 -12.07 2.49 13.20
CA VAL A 276 -13.27 2.29 14.03
C VAL A 276 -13.65 0.81 14.02
N ALA A 277 -13.81 0.23 12.83
CA ALA A 277 -14.20 -1.16 12.66
C ALA A 277 -13.21 -2.15 13.31
N ALA A 278 -11.91 -1.82 13.36
CA ALA A 278 -10.92 -2.68 14.03
C ALA A 278 -11.19 -2.84 15.52
N ILE A 279 -11.58 -1.77 16.19
CA ILE A 279 -11.91 -1.83 17.63
C ILE A 279 -13.26 -2.52 17.85
N GLU A 280 -14.26 -2.20 17.05
CA GLU A 280 -15.56 -2.87 17.10
C GLU A 280 -15.41 -4.38 16.87
N ALA A 281 -14.63 -4.79 15.87
CA ALA A 281 -14.32 -6.19 15.62
C ALA A 281 -13.70 -6.89 16.83
N LEU A 282 -12.72 -6.27 17.50
CA LEU A 282 -12.11 -6.82 18.71
C LEU A 282 -13.13 -6.96 19.86
N LEU A 283 -14.02 -5.99 20.02
CA LEU A 283 -15.07 -6.02 21.04
C LEU A 283 -16.14 -7.08 20.76
N GLU A 284 -16.43 -7.36 19.50
CA GLU A 284 -17.32 -8.42 19.03
C GLU A 284 -16.67 -9.79 19.08
N GLY A 285 -15.40 -9.88 19.47
CA GLY A 285 -14.64 -11.12 19.56
C GLY A 285 -14.07 -11.63 18.24
N GLN A 286 -14.08 -10.80 17.20
CA GLN A 286 -13.37 -11.08 15.96
C GLN A 286 -11.85 -11.09 16.20
N ARG A 287 -11.16 -12.00 15.54
CA ARG A 287 -9.72 -12.16 15.69
C ARG A 287 -9.09 -12.69 14.42
N ASN A 288 -7.83 -12.32 14.20
CA ASN A 288 -7.02 -12.80 13.08
C ASN A 288 -7.65 -12.45 11.71
N VAL A 289 -8.21 -11.25 11.63
CA VAL A 289 -8.84 -10.70 10.44
C VAL A 289 -8.22 -9.36 10.02
N MET A 290 -8.22 -9.11 8.72
CA MET A 290 -7.97 -7.80 8.14
C MET A 290 -9.32 -7.11 7.92
N ILE A 291 -9.39 -5.82 8.26
CA ILE A 291 -10.55 -4.98 7.87
C ILE A 291 -10.33 -4.55 6.42
N GLY A 292 -11.21 -4.98 5.53
CA GLY A 292 -11.23 -4.55 4.13
C GLY A 292 -12.43 -3.69 3.81
N ILE A 293 -12.43 -3.13 2.60
CA ILE A 293 -13.60 -2.45 1.99
C ILE A 293 -13.87 -3.13 0.65
N VAL A 294 -15.09 -3.61 0.46
CA VAL A 294 -15.56 -4.20 -0.81
C VAL A 294 -16.91 -3.57 -1.15
N ASN A 295 -17.02 -2.97 -2.32
CA ASN A 295 -18.22 -2.24 -2.76
C ASN A 295 -18.69 -1.21 -1.69
N ASP A 296 -17.77 -0.43 -1.17
CA ASP A 296 -17.95 0.57 -0.09
C ASP A 296 -18.41 0.00 1.27
N ALA A 297 -18.58 -1.30 1.41
CA ALA A 297 -18.90 -1.97 2.66
C ALA A 297 -17.64 -2.47 3.38
N LEU A 298 -17.59 -2.32 4.71
CA LEU A 298 -16.54 -2.90 5.55
C LEU A 298 -16.72 -4.43 5.63
N VAL A 299 -15.63 -5.17 5.47
CA VAL A 299 -15.61 -6.63 5.52
C VAL A 299 -14.49 -7.14 6.42
N TYR A 300 -14.70 -8.30 7.03
CA TYR A 300 -13.69 -8.99 7.84
C TYR A 300 -13.08 -10.13 7.04
N VAL A 301 -11.83 -9.99 6.66
CA VAL A 301 -11.11 -10.95 5.82
C VAL A 301 -10.12 -11.74 6.68
N PRO A 302 -10.28 -13.05 6.86
CA PRO A 302 -9.29 -13.84 7.60
C PRO A 302 -7.87 -13.64 7.03
N PHE A 303 -6.86 -13.49 7.90
CA PHE A 303 -5.47 -13.34 7.46
C PHE A 303 -5.04 -14.43 6.49
N SER A 304 -5.48 -15.67 6.71
CA SER A 304 -5.21 -16.80 5.83
C SER A 304 -5.70 -16.62 4.38
N LYS A 305 -6.67 -15.73 4.16
CA LYS A 305 -7.15 -15.38 2.82
C LYS A 305 -6.48 -14.11 2.31
N ALA A 306 -6.33 -13.09 3.15
CA ALA A 306 -5.79 -11.79 2.78
C ALA A 306 -4.35 -11.87 2.24
N ILE A 307 -3.51 -12.74 2.85
CA ILE A 307 -2.07 -12.85 2.56
C ILE A 307 -1.70 -14.01 1.62
N LYS A 308 -2.60 -14.95 1.35
CA LYS A 308 -2.31 -16.14 0.52
C LYS A 308 -2.82 -16.03 -0.91
N LYS A 309 -3.69 -15.09 -1.19
CA LYS A 309 -4.29 -14.92 -2.50
C LYS A 309 -3.80 -13.61 -3.12
N ASN A 310 -3.34 -13.69 -4.35
CA ASN A 310 -3.08 -12.48 -5.12
C ASN A 310 -4.42 -11.80 -5.44
N LYS A 311 -4.48 -10.50 -5.28
CA LYS A 311 -5.58 -9.69 -5.76
C LYS A 311 -5.48 -9.65 -7.29
N PRO A 312 -6.51 -10.10 -8.03
CA PRO A 312 -6.44 -10.08 -9.49
C PRO A 312 -6.54 -8.65 -10.01
N ILE A 313 -5.85 -8.38 -11.11
CA ILE A 313 -6.08 -7.18 -11.92
C ILE A 313 -7.42 -7.32 -12.62
N ASP A 314 -8.18 -6.23 -12.67
CA ASP A 314 -9.44 -6.16 -13.41
C ASP A 314 -9.16 -6.12 -14.92
N ALA A 315 -9.64 -7.14 -15.62
CA ALA A 315 -9.47 -7.25 -17.07
C ALA A 315 -10.21 -6.13 -17.83
N ASP A 316 -11.32 -5.63 -17.28
CA ASP A 316 -12.07 -4.53 -17.89
C ASP A 316 -11.27 -3.23 -17.87
N LEU A 317 -10.45 -2.99 -16.82
CA LEU A 317 -9.54 -1.83 -16.77
C LEU A 317 -8.40 -1.94 -17.78
N VAL A 318 -7.89 -3.15 -18.03
CA VAL A 318 -6.86 -3.39 -19.06
C VAL A 318 -7.42 -3.09 -20.44
N GLU A 319 -8.62 -3.59 -20.73
CA GLU A 319 -9.31 -3.32 -21.99
C GLU A 319 -9.67 -1.83 -22.14
N ALA A 320 -10.11 -1.19 -21.05
CA ALA A 320 -10.36 0.25 -21.06
C ALA A 320 -9.11 1.05 -21.42
N LEU A 321 -7.94 0.73 -20.83
CA LEU A 321 -6.67 1.38 -21.18
C LEU A 321 -6.38 1.19 -22.68
N ARG A 322 -6.54 -0.04 -23.22
CA ARG A 322 -6.33 -0.35 -24.65
C ARG A 322 -7.24 0.49 -25.56
N ILE A 323 -8.51 0.65 -25.20
CA ILE A 323 -9.47 1.45 -25.96
C ILE A 323 -9.10 2.95 -25.91
N LEU A 324 -8.72 3.45 -24.74
CA LEU A 324 -8.45 4.88 -24.51
C LEU A 324 -7.09 5.33 -25.07
N SER A 325 -6.19 4.41 -25.37
CA SER A 325 -4.84 4.70 -25.91
C SER A 325 -4.84 4.92 -27.45
N ILE A 326 -6.00 4.90 -28.11
CA ILE A 326 -6.14 5.09 -29.56
C ILE A 326 -5.85 6.53 -30.00
#